data_862f86a2fd6c22afc12f7820b6f4b455
#
_entry.id   862f86a2fd6c22afc12f7820b6f4b455
#
_cell.length_a   1.000
_cell.length_b   1.000
_cell.length_c   1.000
_cell.angle_alpha   90.00
_cell.angle_beta   90.00
_cell.angle_gamma   90.00
#
_symmetry.space_group_name_H-M   'P 1'
#
loop_
_entity.id
_entity.type
_entity.pdbx_description
1 polymer ?
#
loop_
_entity_poly.entity_id
_entity_poly.type
_entity_poly.pdbx_seq_one_letter_code
_entity_poly.pdbx_strand_id
1 'polypeptide(L)'
;MTTILAIYKYLYPFLLALILVLLYQKQYRFMRRFYGRMTLYWNARRFYTLVIYSFLLLYNYTHFAADGITPGIIASVVFLTPLLFFRVADRWLHLLHEYVGHLLLLILTSMLIVQADGMAVASVTLLTIGVAAMFYPSEHVLEMKSRPECFSDFLHLTEIITKNYYGRPTQHLAFPKKHLAQNNHNNHKKENQ
;
A
#
# COMPACT_ATOMS: atom_id res chain seq x y z
N MET A 1 -12.08 30.33 -7.16
CA MET A 1 -12.24 28.87 -6.90
C MET A 1 -11.73 28.03 -8.05
N THR A 2 -11.94 28.43 -9.28
CA THR A 2 -11.47 27.76 -10.52
C THR A 2 -9.96 27.59 -10.62
N THR A 3 -9.15 28.57 -10.21
CA THR A 3 -7.69 28.55 -10.32
C THR A 3 -7.05 27.47 -9.43
N ILE A 4 -7.54 27.29 -8.20
CA ILE A 4 -7.02 26.25 -7.26
C ILE A 4 -7.33 24.85 -7.80
N LEU A 5 -8.52 24.64 -8.33
CA LEU A 5 -8.93 23.36 -8.92
C LEU A 5 -8.09 23.03 -10.16
N ALA A 6 -7.80 24.03 -11.01
CA ALA A 6 -6.95 23.85 -12.18
C ALA A 6 -5.52 23.48 -11.77
N ILE A 7 -4.95 24.15 -10.77
CA ILE A 7 -3.61 23.79 -10.24
C ILE A 7 -3.61 22.35 -9.73
N TYR A 8 -4.62 21.93 -8.95
CA TYR A 8 -4.70 20.57 -8.45
C TYR A 8 -4.78 19.53 -9.58
N LYS A 9 -5.59 19.80 -10.63
CA LYS A 9 -5.75 18.94 -11.81
C LYS A 9 -4.42 18.59 -12.46
N TYR A 10 -3.56 19.58 -12.68
CA TYR A 10 -2.26 19.38 -13.34
C TYR A 10 -1.16 18.91 -12.37
N LEU A 11 -1.19 19.35 -11.12
CA LEU A 11 -0.16 19.04 -10.14
C LEU A 11 -0.28 17.64 -9.58
N TYR A 12 -1.49 17.07 -9.51
CA TYR A 12 -1.76 15.79 -8.87
C TYR A 12 -0.93 14.62 -9.42
N PRO A 13 -0.82 14.39 -10.76
CA PRO A 13 0.01 13.32 -11.30
C PRO A 13 1.50 13.47 -10.93
N PHE A 14 2.01 14.72 -10.92
CA PHE A 14 3.39 14.98 -10.51
C PHE A 14 3.61 14.72 -9.02
N LEU A 15 2.63 15.05 -8.16
CA LEU A 15 2.69 14.73 -6.74
C LEU A 15 2.72 13.22 -6.50
N LEU A 16 1.97 12.43 -7.26
CA LEU A 16 2.04 10.96 -7.17
C LEU A 16 3.44 10.43 -7.49
N ALA A 17 4.04 10.89 -8.59
CA ALA A 17 5.40 10.51 -8.96
C ALA A 17 6.41 10.95 -7.89
N LEU A 18 6.28 12.16 -7.36
CA LEU A 18 7.14 12.69 -6.32
C LEU A 18 7.03 11.88 -5.02
N ILE A 19 5.82 11.55 -4.58
CA ILE A 19 5.56 10.70 -3.40
C ILE A 19 6.24 9.35 -3.57
N LEU A 20 6.12 8.74 -4.75
CA LEU A 20 6.74 7.47 -5.04
C LEU A 20 8.27 7.55 -4.91
N VAL A 21 8.91 8.52 -5.58
CA VAL A 21 10.38 8.67 -5.56
C VAL A 21 10.92 9.02 -4.18
N LEU A 22 10.22 9.87 -3.43
CA LEU A 22 10.70 10.34 -2.13
C LEU A 22 10.44 9.37 -0.99
N LEU A 23 9.36 8.60 -1.02
CA LEU A 23 8.91 7.81 0.13
C LEU A 23 9.07 6.30 -0.07
N TYR A 24 9.10 5.80 -1.31
CA TYR A 24 9.18 4.37 -1.57
C TYR A 24 10.49 3.77 -1.04
N GLN A 25 10.39 2.71 -0.25
CA GLN A 25 11.50 2.00 0.41
C GLN A 25 12.41 2.86 1.31
N LYS A 26 12.01 4.08 1.64
CA LYS A 26 12.80 4.94 2.52
C LYS A 26 12.57 4.59 4.00
N GLN A 27 13.66 4.67 4.77
CA GLN A 27 13.66 4.34 6.21
C GLN A 27 13.59 5.59 7.10
N TYR A 28 12.92 6.66 6.64
CA TYR A 28 12.71 7.84 7.48
C TYR A 28 11.94 7.48 8.76
N ARG A 29 12.15 8.22 9.84
CA ARG A 29 11.42 8.01 11.11
C ARG A 29 9.90 8.02 10.95
N PHE A 30 9.39 8.87 10.06
CA PHE A 30 7.99 8.93 9.69
C PHE A 30 7.53 7.63 9.00
N MET A 31 8.28 7.16 8.00
CA MET A 31 7.94 5.95 7.24
C MET A 31 8.00 4.69 8.12
N ARG A 32 8.94 4.59 9.04
CA ARG A 32 8.97 3.50 10.03
C ARG A 32 7.70 3.47 10.89
N ARG A 33 7.23 4.64 11.34
CA ARG A 33 5.97 4.74 12.08
C ARG A 33 4.76 4.38 11.22
N PHE A 34 4.77 4.81 9.95
CA PHE A 34 3.74 4.46 8.98
C PHE A 34 3.67 2.95 8.77
N TYR A 35 4.79 2.29 8.46
CA TYR A 35 4.87 0.84 8.27
C TYR A 35 4.40 0.07 9.51
N GLY A 36 4.84 0.47 10.69
CA GLY A 36 4.39 -0.13 11.94
C GLY A 36 2.87 -0.01 12.14
N ARG A 37 2.30 1.18 11.90
CA ARG A 37 0.85 1.38 12.03
C ARG A 37 0.05 0.59 11.00
N MET A 38 0.49 0.56 9.75
CA MET A 38 -0.17 -0.16 8.66
C MET A 38 -0.18 -1.68 8.94
N THR A 39 0.88 -2.23 9.52
CA THR A 39 0.96 -3.64 9.88
C THR A 39 0.13 -3.97 11.12
N LEU A 40 0.27 -3.17 12.19
CA LEU A 40 -0.32 -3.48 13.50
C LEU A 40 -1.81 -3.19 13.58
N TYR A 41 -2.29 -2.11 12.95
CA TYR A 41 -3.64 -1.63 13.14
C TYR A 41 -4.48 -1.74 11.87
N TRP A 42 -5.56 -2.51 11.94
CA TRP A 42 -6.58 -2.59 10.90
C TRP A 42 -7.19 -1.22 10.57
N ASN A 43 -7.44 -0.40 11.59
CA ASN A 43 -7.99 0.94 11.41
C ASN A 43 -7.05 1.87 10.63
N ALA A 44 -5.73 1.68 10.73
CA ALA A 44 -4.76 2.47 9.96
C ALA A 44 -4.86 2.15 8.46
N ARG A 45 -5.02 0.88 8.09
CA ARG A 45 -5.25 0.45 6.69
C ARG A 45 -6.56 1.01 6.14
N ARG A 46 -7.62 0.95 6.95
CA ARG A 46 -8.92 1.54 6.59
C ARG A 46 -8.81 3.04 6.39
N PHE A 47 -8.14 3.74 7.29
CA PHE A 47 -7.90 5.18 7.17
C PHE A 47 -7.08 5.51 5.91
N TYR A 48 -6.02 4.76 5.64
CA TYR A 48 -5.21 4.91 4.43
C TYR A 48 -6.05 4.76 3.16
N THR A 49 -6.88 3.73 3.06
CA THR A 49 -7.77 3.50 1.92
C THR A 49 -8.78 4.64 1.77
N LEU A 50 -9.35 5.15 2.87
CA LEU A 50 -10.26 6.30 2.84
C LEU A 50 -9.57 7.57 2.38
N VAL A 51 -8.33 7.82 2.79
CA VAL A 51 -7.54 8.97 2.34
C VAL A 51 -7.32 8.90 0.82
N ILE A 52 -6.87 7.75 0.30
CA ILE A 52 -6.68 7.56 -1.15
C ILE A 52 -7.99 7.78 -1.90
N TYR A 53 -9.08 7.17 -1.42
CA TYR A 53 -10.41 7.33 -2.01
C TYR A 53 -10.84 8.81 -2.04
N SER A 54 -10.65 9.56 -0.95
CA SER A 54 -10.99 10.98 -0.86
C SER A 54 -10.19 11.83 -1.85
N PHE A 55 -8.89 11.58 -2.00
CA PHE A 55 -8.07 12.27 -2.99
C PHE A 55 -8.53 11.97 -4.42
N LEU A 56 -8.88 10.72 -4.72
CA LEU A 56 -9.38 10.33 -6.02
C LEU A 56 -10.77 10.93 -6.32
N LEU A 57 -11.66 10.99 -5.33
CA LEU A 57 -12.94 11.69 -5.47
C LEU A 57 -12.72 13.17 -5.77
N LEU A 58 -11.84 13.83 -5.03
CA LEU A 58 -11.52 15.23 -5.26
C LEU A 58 -10.96 15.43 -6.67
N TYR A 59 -10.06 14.56 -7.13
CA TYR A 59 -9.51 14.60 -8.49
C TYR A 59 -10.59 14.44 -9.56
N ASN A 60 -11.49 13.47 -9.42
CA ASN A 60 -12.63 13.29 -10.32
C ASN A 60 -13.55 14.50 -10.32
N TYR A 61 -13.84 15.08 -9.14
CA TYR A 61 -14.66 16.27 -9.02
C TYR A 61 -14.04 17.49 -9.72
N THR A 62 -12.71 17.66 -9.64
CA THR A 62 -12.04 18.78 -10.32
C THR A 62 -12.15 18.66 -11.84
N HIS A 63 -12.05 17.44 -12.38
CA HIS A 63 -12.25 17.21 -13.81
C HIS A 63 -13.70 17.38 -14.23
N PHE A 64 -14.64 16.85 -13.44
CA PHE A 64 -16.07 17.04 -13.70
C PHE A 64 -16.47 18.52 -13.73
N ALA A 65 -15.95 19.32 -12.81
CA ALA A 65 -16.24 20.74 -12.74
C ALA A 65 -15.62 21.54 -13.90
N ALA A 66 -14.51 21.07 -14.49
CA ALA A 66 -13.82 21.73 -15.59
C ALA A 66 -14.33 21.30 -16.97
N ASP A 67 -14.47 19.99 -17.15
CA ASP A 67 -14.64 19.36 -18.48
C ASP A 67 -16.04 18.71 -18.64
N GLY A 68 -16.86 18.67 -17.57
CA GLY A 68 -18.13 17.96 -17.55
C GLY A 68 -17.96 16.44 -17.48
N ILE A 69 -18.97 15.68 -17.92
CA ILE A 69 -18.94 14.22 -17.93
C ILE A 69 -18.11 13.74 -19.12
N THR A 70 -16.96 13.12 -18.83
CA THR A 70 -16.09 12.49 -19.85
C THR A 70 -16.11 10.96 -19.69
N PRO A 71 -15.78 10.17 -20.72
CA PRO A 71 -15.65 8.71 -20.61
C PRO A 71 -14.67 8.30 -19.51
N GLY A 72 -13.57 9.05 -19.34
CA GLY A 72 -12.58 8.80 -18.32
C GLY A 72 -13.10 8.99 -16.89
N ILE A 73 -14.03 9.93 -16.65
CA ILE A 73 -14.66 10.08 -15.34
C ILE A 73 -15.56 8.87 -15.04
N ILE A 74 -16.35 8.41 -16.02
CA ILE A 74 -17.20 7.23 -15.87
C ILE A 74 -16.36 6.00 -15.54
N ALA A 75 -15.30 5.75 -16.33
CA ALA A 75 -14.37 4.65 -16.10
C ALA A 75 -13.67 4.76 -14.74
N SER A 76 -13.24 5.97 -14.35
CA SER A 76 -12.64 6.22 -13.05
C SER A 76 -13.58 5.87 -11.89
N VAL A 77 -14.86 6.24 -11.96
CA VAL A 77 -15.86 5.88 -10.93
C VAL A 77 -16.02 4.37 -10.82
N VAL A 78 -16.01 3.64 -11.94
CA VAL A 78 -16.04 2.16 -11.93
C VAL A 78 -14.82 1.61 -11.20
N PHE A 79 -13.61 2.13 -11.45
CA PHE A 79 -12.39 1.70 -10.76
C PHE A 79 -12.36 2.09 -9.27
N LEU A 80 -13.06 3.16 -8.88
CA LEU A 80 -13.19 3.59 -7.49
C LEU A 80 -14.18 2.73 -6.68
N THR A 81 -15.15 2.11 -7.33
CA THR A 81 -16.20 1.34 -6.65
C THR A 81 -15.66 0.27 -5.69
N PRO A 82 -14.64 -0.54 -6.04
CA PRO A 82 -14.06 -1.51 -5.12
C PRO A 82 -13.45 -0.89 -3.86
N LEU A 83 -12.95 0.35 -3.94
CA LEU A 83 -12.33 1.04 -2.80
C LEU A 83 -13.35 1.48 -1.74
N LEU A 84 -14.65 1.59 -2.09
CA LEU A 84 -15.74 1.85 -1.14
C LEU A 84 -15.90 0.69 -0.13
N PHE A 85 -15.68 -0.53 -0.59
CA PHE A 85 -15.80 -1.73 0.25
C PHE A 85 -14.44 -2.07 0.82
N PHE A 86 -14.16 -1.68 2.08
CA PHE A 86 -12.84 -1.85 2.68
C PHE A 86 -12.28 -3.29 2.56
N ARG A 87 -13.11 -4.33 2.72
CA ARG A 87 -12.65 -5.72 2.58
C ARG A 87 -12.17 -6.06 1.17
N VAL A 88 -12.81 -5.47 0.16
CA VAL A 88 -12.44 -5.66 -1.25
C VAL A 88 -11.18 -4.86 -1.54
N ALA A 89 -11.13 -3.60 -1.09
CA ALA A 89 -9.97 -2.73 -1.23
C ALA A 89 -8.71 -3.32 -0.58
N ASP A 90 -8.82 -3.83 0.65
CA ASP A 90 -7.73 -4.49 1.37
C ASP A 90 -7.18 -5.68 0.57
N ARG A 91 -8.06 -6.56 0.07
CA ARG A 91 -7.66 -7.71 -0.76
C ARG A 91 -7.02 -7.28 -2.08
N TRP A 92 -7.59 -6.27 -2.75
CA TRP A 92 -7.07 -5.79 -4.03
C TRP A 92 -5.69 -5.14 -3.89
N LEU A 93 -5.51 -4.27 -2.90
CA LEU A 93 -4.23 -3.62 -2.64
C LEU A 93 -3.14 -4.63 -2.26
N HIS A 94 -3.49 -5.67 -1.49
CA HIS A 94 -2.59 -6.78 -1.21
C HIS A 94 -2.20 -7.54 -2.47
N LEU A 95 -3.17 -7.94 -3.28
CA LEU A 95 -2.93 -8.68 -4.51
C LEU A 95 -2.03 -7.91 -5.48
N LEU A 96 -2.26 -6.59 -5.62
CA LEU A 96 -1.41 -5.72 -6.43
C LEU A 96 -0.01 -5.55 -5.84
N HIS A 97 0.12 -5.52 -4.50
CA HIS A 97 1.41 -5.42 -3.84
C HIS A 97 2.24 -6.70 -4.02
N GLU A 98 1.63 -7.86 -3.86
CA GLU A 98 2.30 -9.15 -3.83
C GLU A 98 2.72 -9.61 -5.23
N TYR A 99 1.85 -9.44 -6.20
CA TYR A 99 2.09 -9.84 -7.58
C TYR A 99 2.55 -8.67 -8.45
N VAL A 100 3.87 -8.50 -8.59
CA VAL A 100 4.47 -7.44 -9.43
C VAL A 100 3.93 -7.45 -10.85
N GLY A 101 3.60 -8.64 -11.39
CA GLY A 101 2.98 -8.76 -12.71
C GLY A 101 1.65 -8.02 -12.82
N HIS A 102 0.79 -8.09 -11.78
CA HIS A 102 -0.47 -7.36 -11.76
C HIS A 102 -0.26 -5.84 -11.66
N LEU A 103 0.74 -5.41 -10.87
CA LEU A 103 1.10 -3.99 -10.77
C LEU A 103 1.63 -3.47 -12.11
N LEU A 104 2.52 -4.21 -12.76
CA LEU A 104 3.04 -3.86 -14.09
C LEU A 104 1.92 -3.82 -15.15
N LEU A 105 1.02 -4.81 -15.14
CA LEU A 105 -0.14 -4.83 -16.01
C LEU A 105 -1.02 -3.59 -15.79
N LEU A 106 -1.27 -3.21 -14.55
CA LEU A 106 -2.06 -2.02 -14.21
C LEU A 106 -1.39 -0.74 -14.71
N ILE A 107 -0.07 -0.59 -14.52
CA ILE A 107 0.70 0.56 -15.04
C ILE A 107 0.65 0.59 -16.57
N LEU A 108 0.87 -0.55 -17.23
CA LEU A 108 0.83 -0.64 -18.68
C LEU A 108 -0.57 -0.30 -19.21
N THR A 109 -1.62 -0.86 -18.60
CA THR A 109 -3.01 -0.53 -18.93
C THR A 109 -3.29 0.96 -18.79
N SER A 110 -2.80 1.59 -17.70
CA SER A 110 -2.93 3.02 -17.50
C SER A 110 -2.25 3.84 -18.62
N MET A 111 -1.05 3.43 -19.04
CA MET A 111 -0.32 4.09 -20.14
C MET A 111 -1.01 3.92 -21.50
N LEU A 112 -1.68 2.79 -21.75
CA LEU A 112 -2.45 2.57 -22.95
C LEU A 112 -3.75 3.40 -22.96
N ILE A 113 -4.44 3.42 -21.84
CA ILE A 113 -5.73 4.13 -21.70
C ILE A 113 -5.54 5.64 -21.85
N VAL A 114 -4.43 6.21 -21.38
CA VAL A 114 -4.19 7.67 -21.48
C VAL A 114 -4.13 8.17 -22.93
N GLN A 115 -3.83 7.29 -23.88
CA GLN A 115 -3.78 7.65 -25.30
C GLN A 115 -5.17 7.80 -25.94
N ALA A 116 -6.20 7.27 -25.29
CA ALA A 116 -7.57 7.41 -25.74
C ALA A 116 -8.15 8.77 -25.30
N ASP A 117 -8.85 9.43 -26.20
CA ASP A 117 -9.42 10.76 -25.95
C ASP A 117 -10.35 10.74 -24.74
N GLY A 118 -10.16 11.71 -23.86
CA GLY A 118 -10.97 11.89 -22.66
C GLY A 118 -10.72 10.88 -21.54
N MET A 119 -9.76 9.95 -21.66
CA MET A 119 -9.51 8.88 -20.69
C MET A 119 -8.40 9.18 -19.67
N ALA A 120 -7.81 10.37 -19.70
CA ALA A 120 -6.72 10.78 -18.80
C ALA A 120 -7.07 10.60 -17.31
N VAL A 121 -8.33 10.87 -16.92
CA VAL A 121 -8.80 10.73 -15.54
C VAL A 121 -8.76 9.26 -15.07
N ALA A 122 -9.21 8.34 -15.92
CA ALA A 122 -9.18 6.91 -15.63
C ALA A 122 -7.73 6.41 -15.50
N SER A 123 -6.82 6.85 -16.37
CA SER A 123 -5.40 6.53 -16.30
C SER A 123 -4.77 6.96 -14.98
N VAL A 124 -4.95 8.23 -14.58
CA VAL A 124 -4.42 8.74 -13.31
C VAL A 124 -5.04 8.02 -12.11
N THR A 125 -6.30 7.62 -12.17
CA THR A 125 -6.96 6.83 -11.14
C THR A 125 -6.28 5.46 -10.97
N LEU A 126 -6.03 4.76 -12.07
CA LEU A 126 -5.32 3.48 -12.04
C LEU A 126 -3.89 3.63 -11.50
N LEU A 127 -3.15 4.66 -11.95
CA LEU A 127 -1.81 4.95 -11.41
C LEU A 127 -1.85 5.22 -9.90
N THR A 128 -2.85 5.97 -9.43
CA THR A 128 -3.00 6.24 -7.99
C THR A 128 -3.25 4.96 -7.20
N ILE A 129 -4.09 4.06 -7.70
CA ILE A 129 -4.34 2.76 -7.08
C ILE A 129 -3.06 1.92 -7.06
N GLY A 130 -2.28 1.94 -8.16
CA GLY A 130 -0.99 1.27 -8.23
C GLY A 130 0.02 1.80 -7.22
N VAL A 131 0.16 3.13 -7.12
CA VAL A 131 1.01 3.78 -6.11
C VAL A 131 0.53 3.43 -4.70
N ALA A 132 -0.78 3.46 -4.45
CA ALA A 132 -1.34 3.08 -3.16
C ALA A 132 -1.01 1.62 -2.79
N ALA A 133 -1.08 0.70 -3.76
CA ALA A 133 -0.71 -0.69 -3.55
C ALA A 133 0.78 -0.86 -3.22
N MET A 134 1.66 -0.05 -3.81
CA MET A 134 3.10 -0.10 -3.51
C MET A 134 3.42 0.24 -2.04
N PHE A 135 2.61 1.08 -1.39
CA PHE A 135 2.75 1.43 0.03
C PHE A 135 1.94 0.52 0.97
N TYR A 136 1.29 -0.52 0.44
CA TYR A 136 0.51 -1.44 1.24
C TYR A 136 1.41 -2.52 1.88
N PRO A 137 1.09 -3.04 3.10
CA PRO A 137 1.89 -4.09 3.72
C PRO A 137 1.78 -5.41 2.97
N SER A 138 2.87 -6.20 2.90
CA SER A 138 2.84 -7.55 2.34
C SER A 138 2.08 -8.52 3.25
N GLU A 139 1.50 -9.58 2.69
CA GLU A 139 0.80 -10.64 3.44
C GLU A 139 1.74 -11.28 4.46
N HIS A 140 2.97 -11.51 4.05
CA HIS A 140 4.01 -12.04 4.90
C HIS A 140 4.22 -11.27 6.21
N VAL A 141 4.24 -9.93 6.16
CA VAL A 141 4.37 -9.09 7.36
C VAL A 141 3.11 -9.15 8.23
N LEU A 142 1.94 -9.35 7.62
CA LEU A 142 0.69 -9.50 8.36
C LEU A 142 0.59 -10.87 9.04
N GLU A 143 1.07 -11.93 8.41
CA GLU A 143 1.16 -13.27 9.03
C GLU A 143 2.13 -13.29 10.20
N MET A 144 3.27 -12.59 10.12
CA MET A 144 4.20 -12.44 11.25
C MET A 144 3.50 -11.87 12.49
N LYS A 145 2.56 -10.95 12.33
CA LYS A 145 1.77 -10.39 13.43
C LYS A 145 0.92 -11.46 14.14
N SER A 146 0.42 -12.44 13.41
CA SER A 146 -0.49 -13.47 13.96
C SER A 146 0.22 -14.52 14.83
N ARG A 147 1.57 -14.55 14.82
CA ARG A 147 2.36 -15.50 15.61
C ARG A 147 2.61 -14.96 17.02
N PRO A 148 2.16 -15.68 18.08
CA PRO A 148 2.28 -15.21 19.48
C PRO A 148 3.75 -15.06 19.95
N GLU A 149 4.69 -15.77 19.32
CA GLU A 149 6.12 -15.73 19.64
C GLU A 149 6.79 -14.39 19.32
N CYS A 150 6.22 -13.61 18.39
CA CYS A 150 6.77 -12.30 18.02
C CYS A 150 6.32 -11.16 18.97
N PHE A 151 5.39 -11.42 19.88
CA PHE A 151 4.83 -10.38 20.75
C PHE A 151 5.76 -10.01 21.92
N SER A 152 6.71 -10.89 22.30
CA SER A 152 7.65 -10.63 23.39
C SER A 152 8.76 -9.62 23.05
N ASP A 153 9.08 -9.46 21.76
CA ASP A 153 10.15 -8.58 21.30
C ASP A 153 9.63 -7.27 20.65
N PHE A 154 8.66 -6.64 21.30
CA PHE A 154 7.99 -5.43 20.79
C PHE A 154 8.95 -4.28 20.44
N LEU A 155 10.10 -4.19 21.08
CA LEU A 155 11.14 -3.19 20.79
C LEU A 155 11.86 -3.46 19.46
N HIS A 156 12.07 -4.72 19.10
CA HIS A 156 12.70 -5.14 17.86
C HIS A 156 11.68 -5.33 16.70
N LEU A 157 10.40 -5.44 17.03
CA LEU A 157 9.34 -5.67 16.05
C LEU A 157 9.28 -4.57 14.99
N THR A 158 9.48 -3.31 15.36
CA THR A 158 9.47 -2.17 14.42
C THR A 158 10.59 -2.27 13.39
N GLU A 159 11.76 -2.75 13.77
CA GLU A 159 12.90 -2.93 12.87
C GLU A 159 12.68 -4.10 11.92
N ILE A 160 12.18 -5.22 12.45
CA ILE A 160 11.81 -6.41 11.69
C ILE A 160 10.70 -6.08 10.69
N ILE A 161 9.65 -5.37 11.11
CA ILE A 161 8.57 -4.90 10.23
C ILE A 161 9.14 -4.03 9.10
N THR A 162 9.97 -3.05 9.42
CA THR A 162 10.52 -2.13 8.43
C THR A 162 11.37 -2.85 7.39
N LYS A 163 12.14 -3.85 7.80
CA LYS A 163 12.98 -4.65 6.92
C LYS A 163 12.19 -5.56 6.00
N ASN A 164 11.08 -6.13 6.50
CA ASN A 164 10.26 -7.11 5.77
C ASN A 164 9.01 -6.51 5.13
N TYR A 165 8.75 -5.20 5.31
CA TYR A 165 7.52 -4.55 4.85
C TYR A 165 7.26 -4.74 3.34
N TYR A 166 8.32 -4.72 2.55
CA TYR A 166 8.31 -4.95 1.11
C TYR A 166 8.80 -6.36 0.74
N GLY A 167 8.95 -7.26 1.74
CA GLY A 167 9.41 -8.63 1.54
C GLY A 167 8.42 -9.44 0.71
N ARG A 168 8.92 -10.11 -0.32
CA ARG A 168 8.13 -11.04 -1.13
C ARG A 168 8.16 -12.44 -0.52
N PRO A 169 7.13 -13.29 -0.73
CA PRO A 169 7.05 -14.63 -0.16
C PRO A 169 8.20 -15.56 -0.57
N THR A 170 8.94 -15.25 -1.63
CA THR A 170 10.11 -16.00 -2.10
C THR A 170 11.40 -15.73 -1.31
N GLN A 171 11.44 -14.68 -0.50
CA GLN A 171 12.57 -14.43 0.39
C GLN A 171 12.37 -15.22 1.68
N HIS A 172 13.03 -16.37 1.79
CA HIS A 172 13.12 -17.15 3.03
C HIS A 172 13.50 -16.22 4.19
N LEU A 173 12.62 -16.16 5.19
CA LEU A 173 12.88 -15.45 6.44
C LEU A 173 14.20 -15.95 7.02
N ALA A 174 15.21 -15.11 7.01
CA ALA A 174 16.36 -15.28 7.88
C ALA A 174 15.94 -14.91 9.31
N PHE A 175 15.15 -15.78 9.96
CA PHE A 175 15.02 -15.71 11.41
C PHE A 175 16.42 -15.99 12.00
N PRO A 176 16.89 -15.18 12.94
CA PRO A 176 18.08 -15.56 13.69
C PRO A 176 17.73 -16.84 14.46
N LYS A 177 18.24 -17.96 13.98
CA LYS A 177 18.10 -19.32 14.59
C LYS A 177 18.59 -19.43 16.05
N LYS A 178 19.06 -18.34 16.64
CA LYS A 178 19.74 -18.34 17.95
C LYS A 178 18.85 -18.58 19.17
N HIS A 179 17.56 -18.32 19.11
CA HIS A 179 16.72 -18.45 20.32
C HIS A 179 16.04 -19.80 20.51
N LEU A 180 15.86 -20.61 19.46
CA LEU A 180 15.24 -21.94 19.58
C LEU A 180 16.20 -23.01 20.11
N ALA A 181 17.51 -22.86 19.89
CA ALA A 181 18.50 -23.83 20.36
C ALA A 181 18.79 -23.68 21.87
N GLN A 182 18.60 -22.49 22.44
CA GLN A 182 18.91 -22.25 23.86
C GLN A 182 17.81 -22.74 24.82
N ASN A 183 16.55 -22.76 24.39
CA ASN A 183 15.44 -23.25 25.23
C ASN A 183 15.41 -24.78 25.33
N ASN A 184 15.83 -25.51 24.31
CA ASN A 184 15.88 -27.00 24.39
C ASN A 184 17.00 -27.49 25.30
N HIS A 185 18.10 -26.75 25.48
CA HIS A 185 19.20 -27.18 26.34
C HIS A 185 18.89 -26.96 27.82
N ASN A 186 18.04 -25.99 28.16
CA ASN A 186 17.65 -25.73 29.55
C ASN A 186 16.54 -26.66 30.07
N ASN A 187 15.72 -27.22 29.21
CA ASN A 187 14.65 -28.13 29.62
C ASN A 187 15.23 -29.56 29.92
N HIS A 188 16.23 -30.02 29.20
CA HIS A 188 16.87 -31.31 29.47
C HIS A 188 17.73 -31.33 30.76
N LYS A 189 18.13 -30.16 31.27
CA LYS A 189 18.89 -30.07 32.53
C LYS A 189 18.02 -30.10 33.80
N LYS A 190 16.70 -29.85 33.67
CA LYS A 190 15.77 -29.87 34.81
C LYS A 190 15.07 -31.21 35.05
N GLU A 191 15.15 -32.15 34.08
CA GLU A 191 14.60 -33.49 34.24
C GLU A 191 15.56 -34.50 34.88
N ASN A 192 16.83 -34.15 35.08
CA ASN A 192 17.87 -35.04 35.64
C ASN A 192 18.39 -34.59 37.01
N GLN A 193 17.62 -33.81 37.79
CA GLN A 193 17.82 -33.55 39.21
C GLN A 193 16.57 -33.94 40.01
#